data_706b83eb170602943cd3fe54dbd04538
#
_entry.id   706b83eb170602943cd3fe54dbd04538
#
_cell.length_a   1.000
_cell.length_b   1.000
_cell.length_c   1.000
_cell.angle_alpha   90.00
_cell.angle_beta   90.00
_cell.angle_gamma   90.00
#
_symmetry.space_group_name_H-M   'P 1'
#
loop_
_entity.id
_entity.type
_entity.pdbx_description
1 polymer ?
#
loop_
_entity_poly.entity_id
_entity_poly.type
_entity_poly.pdbx_seq_one_letter_code
_entity_poly.pdbx_strand_id
1 'polypeptide(L)'
;MRTVTVEVPEGHMVKIVKEESMQPTQKVTGGGKFEFEGETFIPGDVIINPNRGGGSMMILSEIREERPLSFLPAIKVPFGLVAYVPSNDEGDRVFVRLTPEAGIGGMKGFRKATEEEKAKMLAAMKEEKHYSFNFEKLQPEYIPTVGDVVIVWV
;
A
#
# COMPACT_ATOMS: atom_id res chain seq x y z
N MET A 1 25.06 -6.92 9.35
CA MET A 1 24.29 -5.84 8.73
C MET A 1 24.99 -4.50 8.93
N ARG A 2 25.19 -3.77 7.89
CA ARG A 2 25.81 -2.45 7.97
C ARG A 2 24.79 -1.35 7.75
N THR A 3 24.93 -0.27 8.51
CA THR A 3 24.13 0.92 8.34
C THR A 3 24.97 2.00 7.69
N VAL A 4 24.47 2.56 6.61
CA VAL A 4 25.13 3.67 5.90
C VAL A 4 24.22 4.88 5.97
N THR A 5 24.78 6.01 6.37
CA THR A 5 24.07 7.29 6.39
C THR A 5 24.35 8.03 5.09
N VAL A 6 23.30 8.41 4.39
CA VAL A 6 23.40 9.09 3.11
C VAL A 6 22.65 10.40 3.17
N GLU A 7 23.29 11.49 2.76
CA GLU A 7 22.63 12.77 2.55
C GLU A 7 22.05 12.81 1.14
N VAL A 8 20.75 13.10 1.04
CA VAL A 8 20.02 13.04 -0.23
C VAL A 8 19.73 14.44 -0.73
N PRO A 9 20.18 14.79 -1.95
CA PRO A 9 19.86 16.09 -2.56
C PRO A 9 18.39 16.18 -2.94
N GLU A 10 17.92 17.40 -3.10
CA GLU A 10 16.57 17.68 -3.57
C GLU A 10 16.27 17.01 -4.91
N GLY A 11 15.07 16.49 -5.06
CA GLY A 11 14.61 15.85 -6.29
C GLY A 11 15.03 14.41 -6.45
N HIS A 12 15.76 13.85 -5.51
CA HIS A 12 16.17 12.46 -5.54
C HIS A 12 15.26 11.64 -4.61
N MET A 13 15.08 10.39 -4.99
CA MET A 13 14.33 9.43 -4.17
C MET A 13 15.27 8.37 -3.63
N VAL A 14 15.02 7.97 -2.40
CA VAL A 14 15.74 6.86 -1.79
C VAL A 14 14.77 5.71 -1.55
N LYS A 15 15.12 4.57 -2.09
CA LYS A 15 14.41 3.33 -1.82
C LYS A 15 14.94 2.75 -0.53
N ILE A 16 14.06 2.57 0.44
CA ILE A 16 14.43 1.92 1.68
C ILE A 16 14.39 0.42 1.47
N VAL A 17 15.55 -0.21 1.54
CA VAL A 17 15.68 -1.64 1.35
C VAL A 17 16.27 -2.24 2.60
N LYS A 18 15.59 -3.22 3.15
CA LYS A 18 16.13 -4.10 4.19
C LYS A 18 16.57 -5.38 3.55
N GLU A 19 17.71 -5.89 3.98
CA GLU A 19 18.26 -7.12 3.45
C GLU A 19 17.25 -8.28 3.53
N GLU A 20 16.56 -8.41 4.65
CA GLU A 20 15.54 -9.43 4.84
C GLU A 20 14.32 -9.23 3.93
N SER A 21 13.98 -8.00 3.60
CA SER A 21 12.84 -7.71 2.74
C SER A 21 13.12 -7.92 1.27
N MET A 22 14.35 -8.19 0.92
CA MET A 22 14.73 -8.51 -0.45
C MET A 22 14.46 -9.96 -0.83
N GLN A 23 13.97 -10.74 0.08
CA GLN A 23 13.66 -12.15 -0.19
C GLN A 23 12.57 -12.30 -1.22
N PRO A 24 12.67 -13.29 -2.11
CA PRO A 24 11.65 -13.51 -3.15
C PRO A 24 10.24 -13.69 -2.62
N THR A 25 10.10 -14.19 -1.40
CA THR A 25 8.81 -14.34 -0.73
C THR A 25 8.10 -13.01 -0.50
N GLN A 26 8.82 -11.91 -0.57
CA GLN A 26 8.24 -10.58 -0.51
C GLN A 26 7.57 -10.16 -1.80
N LYS A 27 7.65 -10.96 -2.82
CA LYS A 27 6.90 -10.78 -4.06
C LYS A 27 5.44 -11.07 -3.82
N VAL A 28 4.82 -10.16 -3.18
CA VAL A 28 3.40 -10.17 -2.95
C VAL A 28 2.63 -10.04 -4.24
N THR A 29 3.33 -9.69 -5.26
CA THR A 29 2.86 -9.44 -6.60
C THR A 29 2.65 -10.67 -7.45
N GLY A 30 2.84 -11.85 -6.90
CA GLY A 30 2.79 -13.07 -7.67
C GLY A 30 1.42 -13.48 -8.14
N GLY A 31 0.39 -12.77 -7.76
CA GLY A 31 -0.96 -13.10 -8.17
C GLY A 31 -1.27 -12.52 -9.53
N GLY A 32 -1.84 -13.32 -10.40
CA GLY A 32 -2.39 -12.84 -11.65
C GLY A 32 -3.69 -12.07 -11.43
N LYS A 33 -4.55 -12.11 -12.43
CA LYS A 33 -5.88 -11.50 -12.36
C LYS A 33 -6.75 -12.16 -11.30
N PHE A 34 -7.53 -11.36 -10.65
CA PHE A 34 -8.46 -11.82 -9.65
C PHE A 34 -9.85 -11.24 -9.93
N GLU A 35 -10.86 -12.08 -9.96
CA GLU A 35 -12.24 -11.65 -10.18
C GLU A 35 -13.06 -11.71 -8.90
N PHE A 36 -13.74 -10.63 -8.61
CA PHE A 36 -14.63 -10.52 -7.48
C PHE A 36 -15.85 -9.68 -7.86
N GLU A 37 -17.04 -10.25 -7.69
CA GLU A 37 -18.32 -9.62 -8.01
C GLU A 37 -18.36 -9.00 -9.42
N GLY A 38 -17.80 -9.71 -10.39
CA GLY A 38 -17.81 -9.29 -11.79
C GLY A 38 -16.75 -8.25 -12.16
N GLU A 39 -15.92 -7.84 -11.24
CA GLU A 39 -14.83 -6.91 -11.49
C GLU A 39 -13.49 -7.63 -11.40
N THR A 40 -12.57 -7.30 -12.31
CA THR A 40 -11.23 -7.89 -12.34
C THR A 40 -10.24 -6.99 -11.62
N PHE A 41 -9.54 -7.54 -10.64
CA PHE A 41 -8.52 -6.84 -9.88
C PHE A 41 -7.15 -7.41 -10.18
N ILE A 42 -6.15 -6.54 -10.22
CA ILE A 42 -4.74 -6.91 -10.38
C ILE A 42 -3.89 -6.20 -9.31
N PRO A 43 -2.72 -6.76 -8.95
CA PRO A 43 -1.80 -6.05 -8.06
C PRO A 43 -1.46 -4.67 -8.65
N GLY A 44 -1.46 -3.67 -7.79
CA GLY A 44 -1.28 -2.28 -8.19
C GLY A 44 -2.58 -1.49 -8.34
N ASP A 45 -3.70 -2.15 -8.42
CA ASP A 45 -4.98 -1.44 -8.42
C ASP A 45 -5.19 -0.74 -7.08
N VAL A 46 -5.75 0.46 -7.15
CA VAL A 46 -6.20 1.17 -5.97
C VAL A 46 -7.68 0.86 -5.75
N ILE A 47 -7.99 0.33 -4.60
CA ILE A 47 -9.36 -0.04 -4.23
C ILE A 47 -9.86 0.85 -3.10
N ILE A 48 -11.17 1.07 -3.06
CA ILE A 48 -11.81 1.91 -2.07
C ILE A 48 -13.05 1.21 -1.50
N ASN A 49 -13.22 1.33 -0.19
CA ASN A 49 -14.48 0.96 0.46
C ASN A 49 -15.17 2.24 0.92
N PRO A 50 -16.15 2.75 0.17
CA PRO A 50 -16.79 4.04 0.48
C PRO A 50 -17.59 4.01 1.77
N ASN A 51 -17.91 2.83 2.28
CA ASN A 51 -18.71 2.67 3.50
C ASN A 51 -17.87 2.59 4.77
N ARG A 52 -16.55 2.70 4.65
CA ARG A 52 -15.64 2.62 5.80
C ARG A 52 -14.77 3.86 5.90
N GLY A 53 -14.70 4.43 7.09
CA GLY A 53 -13.78 5.51 7.41
C GLY A 53 -13.81 6.69 6.44
N GLY A 54 -14.98 7.01 5.93
CA GLY A 54 -15.11 8.09 4.94
C GLY A 54 -14.58 7.76 3.55
N GLY A 55 -14.36 6.48 3.26
CA GLY A 55 -13.80 6.03 1.98
C GLY A 55 -12.37 5.51 2.13
N SER A 56 -12.20 4.48 2.93
CA SER A 56 -10.88 3.85 3.12
C SER A 56 -10.38 3.25 1.83
N MET A 57 -9.12 3.49 1.53
CA MET A 57 -8.48 3.06 0.28
C MET A 57 -7.23 2.23 0.56
N MET A 58 -6.87 1.42 -0.41
CA MET A 58 -5.70 0.57 -0.33
C MET A 58 -5.09 0.38 -1.72
N ILE A 59 -3.76 0.34 -1.79
CA ILE A 59 -3.08 -0.11 -3.01
C ILE A 59 -2.95 -1.62 -2.90
N LEU A 60 -3.63 -2.33 -3.79
CA LEU A 60 -3.75 -3.77 -3.76
C LEU A 60 -2.43 -4.45 -4.13
N SER A 61 -1.97 -5.37 -3.30
CA SER A 61 -0.80 -6.21 -3.56
C SER A 61 -1.21 -7.61 -3.97
N GLU A 62 -2.12 -8.20 -3.20
CA GLU A 62 -2.63 -9.54 -3.45
C GLU A 62 -3.98 -9.73 -2.77
N ILE A 63 -4.66 -10.78 -3.15
CA ILE A 63 -5.88 -11.21 -2.47
C ILE A 63 -5.67 -12.65 -1.99
N ARG A 64 -5.99 -12.89 -0.73
CA ARG A 64 -5.88 -14.20 -0.11
C ARG A 64 -7.26 -14.72 0.27
N GLU A 65 -7.42 -16.03 0.27
CA GLU A 65 -8.58 -16.64 0.86
C GLU A 65 -8.28 -16.95 2.32
N GLU A 66 -9.16 -16.50 3.19
CA GLU A 66 -9.05 -16.74 4.63
C GLU A 66 -10.35 -17.29 5.17
N ARG A 67 -10.22 -18.15 6.16
CA ARG A 67 -11.36 -18.72 6.87
C ARG A 67 -11.28 -18.27 8.32
N PRO A 68 -12.02 -17.22 8.71
CA PRO A 68 -11.93 -16.67 10.06
C PRO A 68 -12.27 -17.69 11.14
N LEU A 69 -13.24 -18.55 10.85
CA LEU A 69 -13.64 -19.64 11.73
C LEU A 69 -13.87 -20.89 10.89
N SER A 70 -13.55 -22.04 11.46
CA SER A 70 -13.60 -23.31 10.72
C SER A 70 -14.98 -23.68 10.17
N PHE A 71 -16.04 -23.18 10.78
CA PHE A 71 -17.41 -23.44 10.34
C PHE A 71 -17.98 -22.38 9.40
N LEU A 72 -17.23 -21.32 9.13
CA LEU A 72 -17.63 -20.27 8.19
C LEU A 72 -17.00 -20.50 6.81
N PRO A 73 -17.65 -20.03 5.74
CA PRO A 73 -17.05 -20.09 4.43
C PRO A 73 -15.78 -19.25 4.37
N ALA A 74 -14.88 -19.59 3.46
CA ALA A 74 -13.69 -18.78 3.19
C ALA A 74 -14.11 -17.43 2.63
N ILE A 75 -13.40 -16.39 3.04
CA ILE A 75 -13.58 -15.05 2.51
C ILE A 75 -12.34 -14.62 1.77
N LYS A 76 -12.51 -13.72 0.82
CA LYS A 76 -11.40 -13.14 0.08
C LYS A 76 -11.01 -11.82 0.73
N VAL A 77 -9.73 -11.72 1.08
CA VAL A 77 -9.21 -10.58 1.84
C VAL A 77 -8.15 -9.87 1.02
N PRO A 78 -8.32 -8.56 0.78
CA PRO A 78 -7.31 -7.79 0.08
C PRO A 78 -6.13 -7.48 0.99
N PHE A 79 -4.92 -7.58 0.45
CA PHE A 79 -3.68 -7.21 1.12
C PHE A 79 -3.01 -6.08 0.36
N GLY A 80 -2.49 -5.09 1.07
CA GLY A 80 -1.84 -3.95 0.45
C GLY A 80 -0.68 -3.40 1.27
N LEU A 81 0.14 -2.62 0.59
CA LEU A 81 1.30 -1.96 1.18
C LEU A 81 1.01 -0.54 1.63
N VAL A 82 -0.01 0.07 1.07
CA VAL A 82 -0.41 1.43 1.43
C VAL A 82 -1.90 1.44 1.70
N ALA A 83 -2.27 2.03 2.81
CA ALA A 83 -3.67 2.26 3.16
C ALA A 83 -3.88 3.75 3.46
N TYR A 84 -5.04 4.25 3.08
CA TYR A 84 -5.43 5.63 3.29
C TYR A 84 -6.83 5.68 3.90
N VAL A 85 -6.94 6.39 5.00
CA VAL A 85 -8.22 6.59 5.69
C VAL A 85 -8.45 8.09 5.80
N PRO A 86 -9.39 8.64 5.02
CA PRO A 86 -9.74 10.06 5.17
C PRO A 86 -10.37 10.28 6.54
N SER A 87 -9.99 11.35 7.18
CA SER A 87 -10.53 11.75 8.47
C SER A 87 -11.13 13.15 8.35
N ASN A 88 -12.23 13.38 9.05
CA ASN A 88 -12.90 14.67 8.99
C ASN A 88 -12.31 15.68 9.97
N ASP A 89 -11.81 15.25 11.11
CA ASP A 89 -11.44 16.13 12.23
C ASP A 89 -9.94 16.17 12.52
N GLU A 90 -9.22 15.10 12.24
CA GLU A 90 -7.80 14.96 12.59
C GLU A 90 -6.85 14.93 11.37
N GLY A 91 -7.39 15.18 10.19
CA GLY A 91 -6.66 15.03 8.95
C GLY A 91 -6.65 13.59 8.44
N ASP A 92 -6.10 13.41 7.27
CA ASP A 92 -6.03 12.12 6.61
C ASP A 92 -4.97 11.24 7.26
N ARG A 93 -5.22 9.94 7.32
CA ARG A 93 -4.26 8.96 7.81
C ARG A 93 -3.75 8.10 6.67
N VAL A 94 -2.43 8.06 6.55
CA VAL A 94 -1.77 7.22 5.55
C VAL A 94 -0.87 6.24 6.27
N PHE A 95 -0.97 4.98 5.89
CA PHE A 95 -0.14 3.90 6.41
C PHE A 95 0.70 3.36 5.27
N VAL A 96 2.01 3.49 5.38
CA VAL A 96 2.96 2.96 4.41
C VAL A 96 3.70 1.80 5.07
N ARG A 97 3.70 0.65 4.43
CA ARG A 97 4.23 -0.59 5.01
C ARG A 97 5.24 -1.23 4.07
N LEU A 98 6.13 -2.00 4.65
CA LEU A 98 7.10 -2.78 3.89
C LEU A 98 6.58 -4.18 3.57
N THR A 99 5.62 -4.65 4.35
CA THR A 99 4.95 -5.93 4.13
C THR A 99 3.45 -5.70 3.99
N PRO A 100 2.78 -6.42 3.10
CA PRO A 100 1.35 -6.25 2.92
C PRO A 100 0.55 -6.59 4.16
N GLU A 101 -0.48 -5.80 4.41
CA GLU A 101 -1.43 -6.08 5.47
C GLU A 101 -2.84 -6.19 4.92
N ALA A 102 -3.65 -6.95 5.62
CA ALA A 102 -5.02 -7.23 5.24
C ALA A 102 -5.92 -5.99 5.38
N GLY A 103 -6.79 -5.82 4.42
CA GLY A 103 -7.92 -4.91 4.52
C GLY A 103 -8.96 -5.44 5.48
N ILE A 104 -9.56 -4.54 6.25
CA ILE A 104 -10.55 -4.92 7.25
C ILE A 104 -11.89 -5.28 6.58
N GLY A 105 -12.43 -6.42 6.95
CA GLY A 105 -13.78 -6.84 6.53
C GLY A 105 -13.86 -7.56 5.19
N GLY A 106 -12.74 -8.04 4.67
CA GLY A 106 -12.72 -8.78 3.41
C GLY A 106 -12.94 -7.90 2.20
N MET A 107 -13.14 -8.50 1.04
CA MET A 107 -13.35 -7.77 -0.23
C MET A 107 -14.71 -7.10 -0.36
N LYS A 108 -15.69 -7.56 0.40
CA LYS A 108 -17.04 -7.02 0.29
C LYS A 108 -17.08 -5.52 0.56
N GLY A 109 -17.68 -4.77 -0.34
CA GLY A 109 -17.77 -3.32 -0.26
C GLY A 109 -16.61 -2.58 -0.92
N PHE A 110 -15.55 -3.27 -1.32
CA PHE A 110 -14.48 -2.65 -2.09
C PHE A 110 -14.82 -2.60 -3.58
N ARG A 111 -14.42 -1.52 -4.21
CA ARG A 111 -14.45 -1.34 -5.66
C ARG A 111 -13.14 -0.69 -6.09
N LYS A 112 -12.90 -0.63 -7.38
CA LYS A 112 -11.77 0.16 -7.87
C LYS A 112 -12.01 1.64 -7.60
N ALA A 113 -10.96 2.34 -7.20
CA ALA A 113 -10.98 3.78 -7.04
C ALA A 113 -11.03 4.46 -8.41
N THR A 114 -11.69 5.60 -8.46
CA THR A 114 -11.63 6.46 -9.65
C THR A 114 -10.24 7.11 -9.72
N GLU A 115 -9.91 7.69 -10.87
CA GLU A 115 -8.64 8.40 -11.03
C GLU A 115 -8.52 9.58 -10.06
N GLU A 116 -9.64 10.24 -9.78
CA GLU A 116 -9.70 11.34 -8.82
C GLU A 116 -9.45 10.84 -7.39
N GLU A 117 -10.08 9.76 -6.99
CA GLU A 117 -9.87 9.15 -5.67
C GLU A 117 -8.43 8.67 -5.51
N LYS A 118 -7.90 8.01 -6.52
CA LYS A 118 -6.51 7.57 -6.55
C LYS A 118 -5.54 8.74 -6.40
N ALA A 119 -5.76 9.82 -7.14
CA ALA A 119 -4.93 11.01 -7.05
C ALA A 119 -4.95 11.63 -5.65
N LYS A 120 -6.10 11.64 -5.00
CA LYS A 120 -6.24 12.11 -3.62
C LYS A 120 -5.40 11.30 -2.65
N MET A 121 -5.44 9.97 -2.77
CA MET A 121 -4.64 9.08 -1.95
C MET A 121 -3.15 9.31 -2.15
N LEU A 122 -2.69 9.41 -3.40
CA LEU A 122 -1.29 9.62 -3.72
C LEU A 122 -0.79 10.97 -3.23
N ALA A 123 -1.62 12.01 -3.32
CA ALA A 123 -1.29 13.34 -2.79
C ALA A 123 -1.14 13.31 -1.27
N ALA A 124 -2.07 12.67 -0.56
CA ALA A 124 -2.01 12.53 0.88
C ALA A 124 -0.78 11.75 1.33
N MET A 125 -0.44 10.70 0.61
CA MET A 125 0.74 9.89 0.85
C MET A 125 2.03 10.71 0.73
N LYS A 126 2.10 11.56 -0.27
CA LYS A 126 3.24 12.45 -0.48
C LYS A 126 3.34 13.52 0.60
N GLU A 127 2.24 14.18 0.90
CA GLU A 127 2.20 15.28 1.86
C GLU A 127 2.43 14.82 3.30
N GLU A 128 1.80 13.73 3.69
CA GLU A 128 1.82 13.27 5.08
C GLU A 128 3.02 12.40 5.42
N LYS A 129 3.42 11.53 4.48
CA LYS A 129 4.48 10.55 4.73
C LYS A 129 5.74 10.74 3.90
N HIS A 130 5.72 11.63 2.92
CA HIS A 130 6.82 11.85 1.99
C HIS A 130 7.18 10.59 1.20
N TYR A 131 6.16 9.87 0.76
CA TYR A 131 6.32 8.70 -0.10
C TYR A 131 5.59 8.88 -1.41
N SER A 132 6.14 8.30 -2.46
CA SER A 132 5.44 7.98 -3.70
C SER A 132 5.28 6.46 -3.79
N PHE A 133 4.52 6.00 -4.76
CA PHE A 133 4.36 4.57 -4.98
C PHE A 133 4.83 4.21 -6.38
N ASN A 134 5.75 3.25 -6.44
CA ASN A 134 6.23 2.72 -7.70
C ASN A 134 5.33 1.56 -8.14
N PHE A 135 4.48 1.80 -9.14
CA PHE A 135 3.52 0.81 -9.62
C PHE A 135 4.14 -0.29 -10.47
N GLU A 136 5.34 -0.11 -10.98
CA GLU A 136 6.05 -1.18 -11.69
C GLU A 136 6.62 -2.20 -10.71
N LYS A 137 7.23 -1.72 -9.64
CA LYS A 137 7.85 -2.56 -8.61
C LYS A 137 6.89 -2.90 -7.48
N LEU A 138 5.71 -2.29 -7.45
CA LEU A 138 4.70 -2.42 -6.40
C LEU A 138 5.27 -2.21 -5.01
N GLN A 139 5.92 -1.06 -4.81
CA GLN A 139 6.49 -0.70 -3.52
C GLN A 139 6.47 0.81 -3.30
N PRO A 140 6.34 1.24 -2.04
CA PRO A 140 6.48 2.65 -1.72
C PRO A 140 7.93 3.09 -1.81
N GLU A 141 8.15 4.33 -2.22
CA GLU A 141 9.47 4.94 -2.32
C GLU A 141 9.47 6.28 -1.59
N TYR A 142 10.44 6.47 -0.71
CA TYR A 142 10.59 7.70 0.05
C TYR A 142 11.02 8.86 -0.85
N ILE A 143 10.37 10.02 -0.67
CA ILE A 143 10.72 11.25 -1.39
C ILE A 143 11.47 12.15 -0.40
N PRO A 144 12.80 12.25 -0.50
CA PRO A 144 13.55 13.08 0.42
C PRO A 144 13.38 14.57 0.12
N THR A 145 13.50 15.39 1.17
CA THR A 145 13.62 16.83 1.07
C THR A 145 15.07 17.25 1.26
N VAL A 146 15.40 18.46 0.85
CA VAL A 146 16.76 18.99 0.98
C VAL A 146 17.18 18.98 2.46
N GLY A 147 18.34 18.40 2.73
CA GLY A 147 18.87 18.29 4.10
C GLY A 147 18.47 17.03 4.85
N ASP A 148 17.61 16.20 4.26
CA ASP A 148 17.26 14.92 4.89
C ASP A 148 18.49 14.01 4.94
N VAL A 149 18.62 13.33 6.07
CA VAL A 149 19.61 12.27 6.23
C VAL A 149 18.89 10.94 6.26
N VAL A 150 19.24 10.07 5.36
CA VAL A 150 18.60 8.76 5.22
C VAL A 150 19.57 7.67 5.63
N ILE A 151 19.12 6.77 6.48
CA ILE A 151 19.89 5.60 6.90
C ILE A 151 19.49 4.44 6.01
N VAL A 152 20.47 3.92 5.26
CA VAL A 152 20.29 2.80 4.37
C VAL A 152 20.92 1.57 4.97
N TRP A 153 20.14 0.49 5.07
CA TRP A 153 20.65 -0.81 5.54
C TRP A 153 21.24 -1.57 4.35
N VAL A 154 22.46 -1.96 4.51
CA VAL A 154 23.22 -2.66 3.47
C VAL A 154 23.51 -4.11 3.88
#